data_d7a5c00f2eaf33aace6a1cf16ca2ac95
#
_entry.id   d7a5c00f2eaf33aace6a1cf16ca2ac95
#
_cell.length_a   1.000
_cell.length_b   1.000
_cell.length_c   1.000
_cell.angle_alpha   90.00
_cell.angle_beta   90.00
_cell.angle_gamma   90.00
#
_symmetry.space_group_name_H-M   'P 1'
#
loop_
_entity.id
_entity.type
_entity.pdbx_description
1 polymer ?
#
loop_
_entity_poly.entity_id
_entity_poly.type
_entity_poly.pdbx_seq_one_letter_code
_entity_poly.pdbx_strand_id
1 'polypeptide(L)'
;MRFAPALTVDKPGCRPYPRPRIMKFCNQCGAPVRLRVPEGDTLPRYVCEACGTIHYQNPRVVVGCVPEHEGRILLCRRAIEPRRGYWTVPAGFLENGETLQQAAARESLEEALAEVAVGSLLSVVHVLHAEQVHVFFRASLPAARYGAGAESLEVALVEPAQIPWADIAFPSTDFTLRRYLEDRAAGREQHHFTTIDRRLRRTPQG
;
A
#
# COMPACT_ATOMS: atom_id res chain seq x y z
N MET A 1 -20.32 10.52 -13.38
CA MET A 1 -19.69 9.95 -12.17
C MET A 1 -19.02 11.09 -11.40
N ARG A 2 -19.50 11.41 -10.20
CA ARG A 2 -18.87 12.45 -9.35
C ARG A 2 -17.79 11.77 -8.51
N PHE A 3 -16.53 12.18 -8.69
CA PHE A 3 -15.42 11.75 -7.85
C PHE A 3 -15.61 12.30 -6.43
N ALA A 4 -15.49 11.43 -5.43
CA ALA A 4 -15.48 11.83 -4.03
C ALA A 4 -14.25 12.69 -3.73
N PRO A 5 -14.33 13.73 -2.87
CA PRO A 5 -13.19 14.58 -2.54
C PRO A 5 -12.10 13.79 -1.80
N ALA A 6 -10.84 14.07 -2.13
CA ALA A 6 -9.67 13.47 -1.52
C ALA A 6 -9.61 13.76 0.00
N LEU A 7 -9.46 12.71 0.80
CA LEU A 7 -9.28 12.81 2.25
C LEU A 7 -7.90 13.41 2.59
N THR A 8 -7.91 14.37 3.49
CA THR A 8 -6.74 15.13 3.90
C THR A 8 -6.34 14.80 5.33
N VAL A 9 -5.15 14.27 5.53
CA VAL A 9 -4.53 14.15 6.86
C VAL A 9 -3.09 14.63 6.79
N ASP A 10 -2.82 15.85 7.31
CA ASP A 10 -1.47 16.32 7.63
C ASP A 10 -1.20 16.05 9.10
N LYS A 11 -0.12 15.29 9.40
CA LYS A 11 0.45 15.17 10.73
C LYS A 11 1.88 15.71 10.71
N PRO A 12 2.29 16.53 11.71
CA PRO A 12 3.67 16.98 11.85
C PRO A 12 4.57 15.78 12.18
N GLY A 13 5.76 15.72 11.55
CA GLY A 13 6.79 14.71 11.83
C GLY A 13 6.98 13.64 10.77
N CYS A 14 6.24 13.66 9.65
CA CYS A 14 6.46 12.73 8.55
C CYS A 14 7.67 13.15 7.71
N ARG A 15 8.73 12.36 7.71
CA ARG A 15 9.78 12.49 6.70
C ARG A 15 9.15 12.29 5.32
N PRO A 16 9.52 13.09 4.31
CA PRO A 16 8.99 12.93 2.96
C PRO A 16 9.32 11.52 2.47
N TYR A 17 8.38 10.92 1.74
CA TYR A 17 8.61 9.66 1.01
C TYR A 17 9.92 9.75 0.23
N PRO A 18 10.67 8.65 0.10
CA PRO A 18 11.94 8.66 -0.62
C PRO A 18 11.72 9.26 -2.01
N ARG A 19 12.67 10.11 -2.44
CA ARG A 19 12.67 10.67 -3.79
C ARG A 19 12.66 9.53 -4.80
N PRO A 20 12.04 9.71 -5.99
CA PRO A 20 12.07 8.69 -7.03
C PRO A 20 13.51 8.18 -7.21
N ARG A 21 13.69 6.87 -7.22
CA ARG A 21 15.01 6.25 -7.32
C ARG A 21 15.59 6.59 -8.69
N ILE A 22 16.58 7.44 -8.70
CA ILE A 22 17.34 7.74 -9.93
C ILE A 22 18.15 6.49 -10.28
N MET A 23 17.83 5.87 -11.41
CA MET A 23 18.66 4.80 -11.96
C MET A 23 19.99 5.41 -12.47
N LYS A 24 21.10 4.88 -12.01
CA LYS A 24 22.43 5.37 -12.40
C LYS A 24 23.11 4.45 -13.39
N PHE A 25 22.83 3.15 -13.30
CA PHE A 25 23.51 2.12 -14.09
C PHE A 25 22.51 1.16 -14.72
N CYS A 26 22.87 0.63 -15.87
CA CYS A 26 22.12 -0.39 -16.60
C CYS A 26 22.18 -1.72 -15.85
N ASN A 27 21.01 -2.36 -15.64
CA ASN A 27 20.95 -3.68 -15.00
C ASN A 27 21.38 -4.84 -15.91
N GLN A 28 21.61 -4.58 -17.23
CA GLN A 28 22.07 -5.59 -18.18
C GLN A 28 23.58 -5.60 -18.33
N CYS A 29 24.23 -4.44 -18.45
CA CYS A 29 25.67 -4.35 -18.75
C CYS A 29 26.48 -3.52 -17.75
N GLY A 30 25.85 -2.95 -16.71
CA GLY A 30 26.53 -2.14 -15.69
C GLY A 30 26.95 -0.73 -16.13
N ALA A 31 26.81 -0.36 -17.41
CA ALA A 31 27.18 0.96 -17.90
C ALA A 31 26.23 2.06 -17.38
N PRO A 32 26.64 3.33 -17.30
CA PRO A 32 25.76 4.43 -16.92
C PRO A 32 24.57 4.56 -17.85
N VAL A 33 23.42 4.96 -17.30
CA VAL A 33 22.22 5.26 -18.07
C VAL A 33 21.92 6.75 -18.08
N ARG A 34 21.23 7.23 -19.13
CA ARG A 34 20.75 8.60 -19.24
C ARG A 34 19.24 8.67 -19.39
N LEU A 35 18.65 9.69 -18.80
CA LEU A 35 17.22 9.98 -18.95
C LEU A 35 17.00 10.72 -20.26
N ARG A 36 16.34 10.09 -21.23
CA ARG A 36 15.97 10.70 -22.53
C ARG A 36 14.71 10.06 -23.09
N VAL A 37 14.05 10.71 -24.01
CA VAL A 37 12.93 10.14 -24.75
C VAL A 37 13.48 9.25 -25.85
N PRO A 38 13.27 7.92 -25.82
CA PRO A 38 13.71 7.02 -26.86
C PRO A 38 12.91 7.19 -28.13
N GLU A 39 13.42 6.75 -29.25
CA GLU A 39 12.70 6.72 -30.52
C GLU A 39 11.39 5.90 -30.37
N GLY A 40 10.28 6.44 -30.82
CA GLY A 40 8.96 5.81 -30.72
C GLY A 40 8.27 5.92 -29.36
N ASP A 41 8.89 6.56 -28.35
CA ASP A 41 8.24 6.84 -27.05
C ASP A 41 7.89 8.34 -26.94
N THR A 42 7.02 8.67 -25.99
CA THR A 42 6.60 10.04 -25.67
C THR A 42 7.07 10.50 -24.30
N LEU A 43 7.62 9.59 -23.49
CA LEU A 43 8.05 9.85 -22.12
C LEU A 43 9.56 9.60 -21.94
N PRO A 44 10.23 10.36 -21.05
CA PRO A 44 11.61 10.08 -20.69
C PRO A 44 11.77 8.71 -20.06
N ARG A 45 12.78 7.96 -20.53
CA ARG A 45 13.19 6.65 -20.00
C ARG A 45 14.68 6.66 -19.69
N TYR A 46 15.11 5.79 -18.78
CA TYR A 46 16.54 5.55 -18.61
C TYR A 46 17.03 4.67 -19.75
N VAL A 47 17.95 5.19 -20.57
CA VAL A 47 18.52 4.50 -21.73
C VAL A 47 19.99 4.25 -21.49
N CYS A 48 20.42 3.03 -21.74
CA CYS A 48 21.84 2.67 -21.75
C CYS A 48 22.41 2.92 -23.12
N GLU A 49 23.41 3.81 -23.22
CA GLU A 49 24.08 4.12 -24.50
C GLU A 49 25.05 3.03 -24.93
N ALA A 50 25.50 2.18 -23.99
CA ALA A 50 26.46 1.11 -24.30
C ALA A 50 25.80 -0.14 -24.91
N CYS A 51 24.60 -0.54 -24.43
CA CYS A 51 23.90 -1.75 -24.92
C CYS A 51 22.50 -1.47 -25.50
N GLY A 52 22.07 -0.21 -25.56
CA GLY A 52 20.79 0.17 -26.13
C GLY A 52 19.58 -0.13 -25.27
N THR A 53 19.74 -0.76 -24.10
CA THR A 53 18.60 -1.14 -23.24
C THR A 53 17.82 0.08 -22.77
N ILE A 54 16.50 0.04 -22.94
CA ILE A 54 15.56 1.03 -22.42
C ILE A 54 14.94 0.47 -21.15
N HIS A 55 15.05 1.21 -20.04
CA HIS A 55 14.53 0.80 -18.74
C HIS A 55 13.21 1.49 -18.46
N TYR A 56 12.15 0.70 -18.34
CA TYR A 56 10.83 1.15 -17.93
C TYR A 56 10.70 1.10 -16.42
N GLN A 57 10.18 2.15 -15.83
CA GLN A 57 9.81 2.20 -14.41
C GLN A 57 8.29 2.34 -14.30
N ASN A 58 7.68 1.39 -13.61
CA ASN A 58 6.23 1.35 -13.38
C ASN A 58 5.94 1.47 -11.87
N PRO A 59 4.72 1.91 -11.50
CA PRO A 59 4.29 1.85 -10.11
C PRO A 59 4.44 0.45 -9.54
N ARG A 60 4.94 0.36 -8.31
CA ARG A 60 5.03 -0.91 -7.58
C ARG A 60 3.67 -1.26 -7.01
N VAL A 61 3.33 -2.54 -7.01
CA VAL A 61 2.12 -3.05 -6.40
C VAL A 61 2.39 -3.41 -4.95
N VAL A 62 1.56 -2.92 -4.04
CA VAL A 62 1.48 -3.33 -2.64
C VAL A 62 0.19 -4.07 -2.45
N VAL A 63 0.22 -5.23 -1.81
CA VAL A 63 -0.96 -6.07 -1.62
C VAL A 63 -1.14 -6.36 -0.14
N GLY A 64 -2.37 -6.32 0.32
CA GLY A 64 -2.72 -6.67 1.69
C GLY A 64 -4.17 -7.04 1.86
N CYS A 65 -4.59 -7.29 3.07
CA CYS A 65 -5.98 -7.56 3.37
C CYS A 65 -6.42 -6.94 4.71
N VAL A 66 -7.72 -6.95 4.94
CA VAL A 66 -8.36 -6.60 6.20
C VAL A 66 -8.84 -7.91 6.83
N PRO A 67 -8.02 -8.56 7.69
CA PRO A 67 -8.44 -9.79 8.34
C PRO A 67 -9.43 -9.49 9.47
N GLU A 68 -10.55 -10.20 9.49
CA GLU A 68 -11.59 -10.10 10.52
C GLU A 68 -11.77 -11.42 11.25
N HIS A 69 -11.94 -11.37 12.56
CA HIS A 69 -12.35 -12.47 13.41
C HIS A 69 -13.42 -12.00 14.41
N GLU A 70 -14.60 -12.58 14.35
CA GLU A 70 -15.73 -12.27 15.25
C GLU A 70 -16.00 -10.76 15.38
N GLY A 71 -15.97 -10.06 14.25
CA GLY A 71 -16.26 -8.64 14.20
C GLY A 71 -15.08 -7.70 14.52
N ARG A 72 -13.96 -8.24 14.98
CA ARG A 72 -12.74 -7.50 15.28
C ARG A 72 -11.75 -7.56 14.10
N ILE A 73 -11.02 -6.50 13.90
CA ILE A 73 -10.07 -6.34 12.79
C ILE A 73 -8.64 -6.55 13.28
N LEU A 74 -7.86 -7.36 12.58
CA LEU A 74 -6.46 -7.57 12.88
C LEU A 74 -5.64 -6.38 12.37
N LEU A 75 -4.91 -5.74 13.27
CA LEU A 75 -3.98 -4.65 12.98
C LEU A 75 -2.58 -5.01 13.44
N CYS A 76 -1.57 -4.56 12.68
CA CYS A 76 -0.15 -4.69 12.98
C CYS A 76 0.44 -3.33 13.32
N ARG A 77 1.22 -3.22 14.39
CA ARG A 77 1.98 -2.03 14.76
C ARG A 77 3.38 -2.15 14.21
N ARG A 78 3.73 -1.30 13.26
CA ARG A 78 4.94 -1.40 12.47
C ARG A 78 6.24 -1.34 13.30
N ALA A 79 7.16 -2.27 13.06
CA ALA A 79 8.51 -2.26 13.62
C ALA A 79 9.53 -1.51 12.74
N ILE A 80 9.18 -1.25 11.46
CA ILE A 80 10.10 -0.71 10.44
C ILE A 80 9.66 0.66 9.91
N GLU A 81 10.61 1.40 9.37
CA GLU A 81 10.33 2.64 8.64
C GLU A 81 9.81 2.35 7.20
N PRO A 82 9.01 3.24 6.63
CA PRO A 82 8.44 4.44 7.21
C PRO A 82 7.32 4.15 8.20
N ARG A 83 7.05 5.09 9.11
CA ARG A 83 5.93 5.02 10.06
C ARG A 83 6.07 3.92 11.13
N ARG A 84 7.27 3.68 11.62
CA ARG A 84 7.49 2.82 12.80
C ARG A 84 6.61 3.28 13.97
N GLY A 85 5.99 2.32 14.67
CA GLY A 85 5.10 2.56 15.82
C GLY A 85 3.66 2.89 15.45
N TYR A 86 3.33 3.07 14.16
CA TYR A 86 1.97 3.29 13.69
C TYR A 86 1.29 1.97 13.31
N TRP A 87 -0.04 1.98 13.29
CA TRP A 87 -0.87 0.81 12.99
C TRP A 87 -1.22 0.72 11.51
N THR A 88 -1.28 -0.49 11.01
CA THR A 88 -1.70 -0.81 9.63
C THR A 88 -2.40 -2.17 9.59
N VAL A 89 -3.04 -2.49 8.46
CA VAL A 89 -3.37 -3.88 8.12
C VAL A 89 -2.14 -4.56 7.54
N PRO A 90 -2.00 -5.89 7.60
CA PRO A 90 -0.88 -6.58 6.97
C PRO A 90 -0.86 -6.32 5.46
N ALA A 91 0.29 -5.86 4.96
CA ALA A 91 0.46 -5.53 3.55
C ALA A 91 1.91 -5.24 3.18
N GLY A 92 2.37 -5.78 2.05
CA GLY A 92 3.70 -5.53 1.50
C GLY A 92 3.76 -5.59 -0.02
N PHE A 93 4.95 -5.64 -0.58
CA PHE A 93 5.13 -5.66 -2.03
C PHE A 93 4.76 -7.01 -2.64
N LEU A 94 4.04 -6.93 -3.78
CA LEU A 94 3.81 -8.10 -4.62
C LEU A 94 5.15 -8.64 -5.14
N GLU A 95 5.37 -9.93 -5.00
CA GLU A 95 6.52 -10.61 -5.55
C GLU A 95 6.23 -11.28 -6.90
N ASN A 96 7.28 -11.48 -7.70
CA ASN A 96 7.13 -12.17 -8.98
C ASN A 96 6.77 -13.64 -8.76
N GLY A 97 5.76 -14.11 -9.49
CA GLY A 97 5.34 -15.53 -9.46
C GLY A 97 4.22 -15.84 -8.46
N GLU A 98 3.74 -14.86 -7.69
CA GLU A 98 2.56 -15.04 -6.83
C GLU A 98 1.33 -14.28 -7.36
N THR A 99 0.15 -14.77 -7.02
CA THR A 99 -1.11 -14.06 -7.24
C THR A 99 -1.30 -12.97 -6.17
N LEU A 100 -2.19 -12.00 -6.43
CA LEU A 100 -2.52 -10.97 -5.45
C LEU A 100 -3.04 -11.57 -4.12
N GLN A 101 -3.86 -12.62 -4.20
CA GLN A 101 -4.37 -13.30 -3.01
C GLN A 101 -3.27 -14.04 -2.22
N GLN A 102 -2.33 -14.66 -2.95
CA GLN A 102 -1.18 -15.32 -2.31
C GLN A 102 -0.30 -14.28 -1.60
N ALA A 103 -0.05 -13.11 -2.22
CA ALA A 103 0.68 -12.01 -1.59
C ALA A 103 -0.02 -11.55 -0.30
N ALA A 104 -1.34 -11.31 -0.32
CA ALA A 104 -2.10 -10.89 0.86
C ALA A 104 -2.04 -11.91 1.99
N ALA A 105 -2.09 -13.21 1.66
CA ALA A 105 -1.97 -14.28 2.65
C ALA A 105 -0.53 -14.38 3.23
N ARG A 106 0.49 -14.29 2.38
CA ARG A 106 1.90 -14.30 2.79
C ARG A 106 2.22 -13.14 3.72
N GLU A 107 1.83 -11.91 3.36
CA GLU A 107 2.05 -10.73 4.19
C GLU A 107 1.34 -10.84 5.56
N SER A 108 0.13 -11.42 5.60
CA SER A 108 -0.57 -11.69 6.86
C SER A 108 0.18 -12.69 7.74
N LEU A 109 0.79 -13.72 7.12
CA LEU A 109 1.59 -14.69 7.84
C LEU A 109 2.93 -14.08 8.32
N GLU A 110 3.61 -13.28 7.50
CA GLU A 110 4.90 -12.67 7.82
C GLU A 110 4.79 -11.57 8.88
N GLU A 111 3.81 -10.66 8.74
CA GLU A 111 3.66 -9.52 9.65
C GLU A 111 2.88 -9.84 10.92
N ALA A 112 1.90 -10.76 10.83
CA ALA A 112 0.96 -11.05 11.92
C ALA A 112 0.96 -12.50 12.40
N LEU A 113 1.77 -13.40 11.84
CA LEU A 113 1.73 -14.85 12.10
C LEU A 113 0.30 -15.41 11.99
N ALA A 114 -0.51 -14.82 11.11
CA ALA A 114 -1.93 -15.10 10.95
C ALA A 114 -2.20 -15.81 9.62
N GLU A 115 -2.79 -17.01 9.71
CA GLU A 115 -3.31 -17.72 8.54
C GLU A 115 -4.70 -17.19 8.22
N VAL A 116 -4.86 -16.54 7.07
CA VAL A 116 -6.10 -15.91 6.65
C VAL A 116 -6.72 -16.59 5.43
N ALA A 117 -8.04 -16.60 5.35
CA ALA A 117 -8.76 -16.93 4.13
C ALA A 117 -9.07 -15.61 3.38
N VAL A 118 -8.32 -15.37 2.30
CA VAL A 118 -8.46 -14.15 1.48
C VAL A 118 -9.72 -14.25 0.63
N GLY A 119 -10.59 -13.24 0.76
CA GLY A 119 -11.89 -13.15 0.10
C GLY A 119 -11.90 -12.20 -1.10
N SER A 120 -12.99 -11.43 -1.22
CA SER A 120 -13.20 -10.50 -2.33
C SER A 120 -12.28 -9.28 -2.28
N LEU A 121 -12.03 -8.68 -3.47
CA LEU A 121 -11.35 -7.39 -3.57
C LEU A 121 -12.15 -6.32 -2.80
N LEU A 122 -11.48 -5.54 -1.98
CA LEU A 122 -12.07 -4.45 -1.21
C LEU A 122 -11.75 -3.09 -1.84
N SER A 123 -10.46 -2.80 -2.04
CA SER A 123 -10.07 -1.50 -2.57
C SER A 123 -8.81 -1.53 -3.42
N VAL A 124 -8.76 -0.59 -4.38
CA VAL A 124 -7.55 -0.23 -5.12
C VAL A 124 -7.26 1.24 -4.87
N VAL A 125 -6.09 1.53 -4.31
CA VAL A 125 -5.67 2.88 -3.95
C VAL A 125 -4.41 3.25 -4.71
N HIS A 126 -4.53 4.20 -5.64
CA HIS A 126 -3.38 4.71 -6.38
C HIS A 126 -2.69 5.81 -5.55
N VAL A 127 -1.46 5.57 -5.11
CA VAL A 127 -0.65 6.50 -4.31
C VAL A 127 0.39 7.15 -5.23
N LEU A 128 -0.02 8.22 -5.93
CA LEU A 128 0.76 8.85 -7.01
C LEU A 128 2.15 9.31 -6.57
N HIS A 129 2.23 9.98 -5.43
CA HIS A 129 3.50 10.54 -4.94
C HIS A 129 4.51 9.48 -4.46
N ALA A 130 4.06 8.24 -4.23
CA ALA A 130 4.89 7.10 -3.86
C ALA A 130 5.17 6.15 -5.03
N GLU A 131 4.56 6.42 -6.20
CA GLU A 131 4.64 5.54 -7.37
C GLU A 131 4.21 4.10 -7.03
N GLN A 132 3.04 3.97 -6.34
CA GLN A 132 2.51 2.70 -5.86
C GLN A 132 1.03 2.56 -6.16
N VAL A 133 0.59 1.31 -6.38
CA VAL A 133 -0.81 0.90 -6.41
C VAL A 133 -1.01 -0.09 -5.28
N HIS A 134 -1.88 0.26 -4.33
CA HIS A 134 -2.21 -0.61 -3.21
C HIS A 134 -3.51 -1.35 -3.50
N VAL A 135 -3.49 -2.67 -3.35
CA VAL A 135 -4.64 -3.57 -3.58
C VAL A 135 -4.95 -4.27 -2.26
N PHE A 136 -6.17 -4.06 -1.74
CA PHE A 136 -6.59 -4.67 -0.49
C PHE A 136 -7.79 -5.59 -0.69
N PHE A 137 -7.75 -6.72 -0.01
CA PHE A 137 -8.80 -7.72 0.02
C PHE A 137 -9.53 -7.74 1.36
N ARG A 138 -10.77 -8.19 1.36
CA ARG A 138 -11.40 -8.71 2.57
C ARG A 138 -10.76 -10.04 2.92
N ALA A 139 -10.63 -10.34 4.19
CA ALA A 139 -10.16 -11.64 4.61
C ALA A 139 -10.83 -12.06 5.92
N SER A 140 -11.04 -13.35 6.11
CA SER A 140 -11.41 -13.91 7.41
C SER A 140 -10.18 -14.51 8.08
N LEU A 141 -10.12 -14.38 9.39
CA LEU A 141 -9.18 -15.08 10.25
C LEU A 141 -9.93 -16.24 10.92
N PRO A 142 -9.81 -17.49 10.43
CA PRO A 142 -10.64 -18.60 10.89
C PRO A 142 -10.46 -18.96 12.35
N ALA A 143 -9.28 -18.68 12.90
CA ALA A 143 -8.96 -18.86 14.32
C ALA A 143 -8.22 -17.63 14.83
N ALA A 144 -8.48 -17.23 16.08
CA ALA A 144 -7.78 -16.11 16.72
C ALA A 144 -6.32 -16.46 17.09
N ARG A 145 -5.58 -17.00 16.10
CA ARG A 145 -4.13 -17.28 16.22
C ARG A 145 -3.39 -16.22 15.43
N TYR A 146 -2.65 -15.38 16.12
CA TYR A 146 -1.84 -14.32 15.56
C TYR A 146 -0.72 -13.95 16.53
N GLY A 147 0.28 -13.25 16.06
CA GLY A 147 1.41 -12.76 16.84
C GLY A 147 2.24 -11.77 16.04
N ALA A 148 3.17 -11.08 16.67
CA ALA A 148 4.05 -10.15 15.99
C ALA A 148 5.10 -10.91 15.18
N GLY A 149 5.10 -10.72 13.87
CA GLY A 149 6.20 -11.11 12.99
C GLY A 149 7.38 -10.15 13.10
N ALA A 150 8.44 -10.39 12.32
CA ALA A 150 9.69 -9.63 12.40
C ALA A 150 9.52 -8.12 12.11
N GLU A 151 8.53 -7.74 11.30
CA GLU A 151 8.24 -6.36 10.91
C GLU A 151 7.15 -5.70 11.78
N SER A 152 6.66 -6.40 12.81
CA SER A 152 5.62 -5.90 13.72
C SER A 152 6.12 -5.80 15.16
N LEU A 153 5.86 -4.67 15.83
CA LEU A 153 6.08 -4.48 17.27
C LEU A 153 4.99 -5.16 18.09
N GLU A 154 3.78 -5.18 17.55
CA GLU A 154 2.56 -5.62 18.20
C GLU A 154 1.53 -5.99 17.14
N VAL A 155 0.70 -6.98 17.42
CA VAL A 155 -0.46 -7.36 16.59
C VAL A 155 -1.66 -7.52 17.51
N ALA A 156 -2.79 -6.96 17.12
CA ALA A 156 -4.01 -6.98 17.94
C ALA A 156 -5.27 -7.15 17.10
N LEU A 157 -6.26 -7.87 17.65
CA LEU A 157 -7.65 -7.84 17.19
C LEU A 157 -8.37 -6.67 17.87
N VAL A 158 -8.78 -5.69 17.07
CA VAL A 158 -9.30 -4.41 17.53
C VAL A 158 -10.78 -4.28 17.17
N GLU A 159 -11.61 -3.92 18.13
CA GLU A 159 -13.00 -3.56 17.86
C GLU A 159 -13.08 -2.34 16.93
N PRO A 160 -14.04 -2.27 16.01
CA PRO A 160 -14.20 -1.12 15.10
C PRO A 160 -14.22 0.24 15.79
N ALA A 161 -14.83 0.32 16.97
CA ALA A 161 -14.89 1.55 17.75
C ALA A 161 -13.56 1.94 18.41
N GLN A 162 -12.63 1.00 18.51
CA GLN A 162 -11.33 1.16 19.16
C GLN A 162 -10.17 1.32 18.15
N ILE A 163 -10.45 1.35 16.86
CA ILE A 163 -9.41 1.56 15.84
C ILE A 163 -8.69 2.88 16.11
N PRO A 164 -7.35 2.86 16.25
CA PRO A 164 -6.55 4.03 16.57
C PRO A 164 -6.35 4.93 15.34
N TRP A 165 -7.43 5.56 14.87
CA TRP A 165 -7.47 6.36 13.63
C TRP A 165 -6.38 7.41 13.55
N ALA A 166 -6.03 8.00 14.71
CA ALA A 166 -4.96 8.98 14.78
C ALA A 166 -3.58 8.38 14.48
N ASP A 167 -3.40 7.10 14.70
CA ASP A 167 -2.13 6.41 14.57
C ASP A 167 -2.11 5.39 13.42
N ILE A 168 -3.06 5.48 12.50
CA ILE A 168 -3.01 4.71 11.25
C ILE A 168 -1.85 5.22 10.38
N ALA A 169 -1.00 4.29 9.95
CA ALA A 169 0.26 4.58 9.28
C ALA A 169 0.09 5.29 7.94
N PHE A 170 -0.86 4.83 7.13
CA PHE A 170 -0.98 5.24 5.73
C PHE A 170 -2.39 5.68 5.38
N PRO A 171 -2.54 6.73 4.57
CA PRO A 171 -3.85 7.15 4.08
C PRO A 171 -4.59 6.07 3.26
N SER A 172 -3.87 5.17 2.60
CA SER A 172 -4.46 4.01 1.91
C SER A 172 -5.10 3.02 2.88
N THR A 173 -4.44 2.74 4.00
CA THR A 173 -5.00 1.90 5.08
C THR A 173 -6.21 2.57 5.73
N ASP A 174 -6.13 3.88 6.05
CA ASP A 174 -7.27 4.64 6.59
C ASP A 174 -8.48 4.59 5.66
N PHE A 175 -8.28 4.87 4.36
CA PHE A 175 -9.34 4.77 3.35
C PHE A 175 -9.94 3.36 3.31
N THR A 176 -9.10 2.33 3.23
CA THR A 176 -9.53 0.93 3.11
C THR A 176 -10.34 0.49 4.32
N LEU A 177 -9.88 0.78 5.54
CA LEU A 177 -10.60 0.44 6.77
C LEU A 177 -11.96 1.14 6.86
N ARG A 178 -12.04 2.42 6.49
CA ARG A 178 -13.33 3.15 6.49
C ARG A 178 -14.32 2.54 5.50
N ARG A 179 -13.89 2.23 4.28
CA ARG A 179 -14.74 1.57 3.28
C ARG A 179 -15.19 0.18 3.72
N TYR A 180 -14.29 -0.58 4.34
CA TYR A 180 -14.64 -1.87 4.93
C TYR A 180 -15.76 -1.75 5.97
N LEU A 181 -15.64 -0.83 6.92
CA LEU A 181 -16.62 -0.61 7.97
C LEU A 181 -17.96 -0.07 7.45
N GLU A 182 -17.91 0.83 6.46
CA GLU A 182 -19.12 1.34 5.79
C GLU A 182 -19.88 0.22 5.07
N ASP A 183 -19.17 -0.65 4.33
CA ASP A 183 -19.77 -1.80 3.66
C ASP A 183 -20.41 -2.77 4.66
N ARG A 184 -19.66 -3.08 5.73
CA ARG A 184 -20.13 -3.96 6.79
C ARG A 184 -21.39 -3.42 7.47
N ALA A 185 -21.41 -2.14 7.83
CA ALA A 185 -22.58 -1.49 8.45
C ALA A 185 -23.80 -1.49 7.53
N ALA A 186 -23.57 -1.44 6.21
CA ALA A 186 -24.62 -1.46 5.20
C ALA A 186 -25.02 -2.87 4.73
N GLY A 187 -24.37 -3.94 5.25
CA GLY A 187 -24.60 -5.32 4.84
C GLY A 187 -24.30 -5.58 3.37
N ARG A 188 -23.29 -4.92 2.79
CA ARG A 188 -22.94 -5.04 1.38
C ARG A 188 -21.44 -5.20 1.18
N GLU A 189 -21.05 -5.72 0.01
CA GLU A 189 -19.66 -5.74 -0.43
C GLU A 189 -19.53 -4.93 -1.71
N GLN A 190 -18.74 -3.87 -1.66
CA GLN A 190 -18.41 -3.04 -2.81
C GLN A 190 -16.91 -3.01 -3.06
N HIS A 191 -16.53 -2.72 -4.30
CA HIS A 191 -15.15 -2.44 -4.66
C HIS A 191 -14.95 -0.93 -4.65
N HIS A 192 -13.91 -0.48 -3.97
CA HIS A 192 -13.63 0.94 -3.79
C HIS A 192 -12.36 1.33 -4.53
N PHE A 193 -12.37 2.51 -5.13
CA PHE A 193 -11.22 3.06 -5.82
C PHE A 193 -10.98 4.50 -5.37
N THR A 194 -9.72 4.87 -5.17
CA THR A 194 -9.32 6.26 -4.95
C THR A 194 -7.89 6.52 -5.42
N THR A 195 -7.58 7.80 -5.60
CA THR A 195 -6.22 8.29 -5.87
C THR A 195 -5.80 9.25 -4.75
N ILE A 196 -4.62 9.02 -4.20
CA ILE A 196 -4.00 9.87 -3.18
C ILE A 196 -2.80 10.56 -3.80
N ASP A 197 -2.87 11.89 -3.90
CA ASP A 197 -1.75 12.72 -4.35
C ASP A 197 -1.49 13.87 -3.40
N ARG A 198 -0.43 13.78 -2.60
CA ARG A 198 -0.02 14.86 -1.69
C ARG A 198 0.59 16.06 -2.41
N ARG A 199 0.97 15.93 -3.69
CA ARG A 199 1.56 17.02 -4.48
C ARG A 199 0.53 18.11 -4.83
N LEU A 200 -0.75 17.75 -4.92
CA LEU A 200 -1.85 18.67 -5.26
C LEU A 200 -2.21 19.68 -4.16
N ARG A 201 -1.57 19.59 -2.97
CA ARG A 201 -1.85 20.47 -1.83
C ARG A 201 -0.97 21.73 -1.74
N ARG A 202 -0.14 22.01 -2.73
CA ARG A 202 0.69 23.22 -2.77
C ARG A 202 0.11 24.30 -3.69
N THR A 203 -1.16 24.64 -3.56
CA THR A 203 -1.64 25.93 -4.03
C THR A 203 -1.94 26.78 -2.78
N PRO A 204 -1.13 27.76 -2.42
CA PRO A 204 -1.57 28.80 -1.52
C PRO A 204 -2.71 29.51 -2.26
N GLN A 205 -3.89 29.51 -1.70
CA GLN A 205 -4.86 30.53 -2.09
C GLN A 205 -4.32 31.85 -1.61
N GLY A 206 -3.98 32.74 -2.56
CA GLY A 206 -3.68 34.13 -2.31
C GLY A 206 -4.91 34.88 -1.81
#